data_a1c3459c29bd01a13abf564c810b537d
#
_entry.id   a1c3459c29bd01a13abf564c810b537d
#
_cell.length_a   1.000
_cell.length_b   1.000
_cell.length_c   1.000
_cell.angle_alpha   90.00
_cell.angle_beta   90.00
_cell.angle_gamma   90.00
#
_symmetry.space_group_name_H-M   'P 1'
#
loop_
_entity.id
_entity.type
_entity.pdbx_description
1 polymer ?
#
loop_
_entity_poly.entity_id
_entity_poly.type
_entity_poly.pdbx_seq_one_letter_code
_entity_poly.pdbx_strand_id
1 'polypeptide(L)'
;MKRPGIYLFALFYVLTLLSCANVEKYNRFIETPLAVEAMQQDINYVEHNLWKMHPDLFLYIGEDQLKTKFDSLRSTMRQPLLPNQFQLALAAVLSQVRQGHMTLSPLISKFDPKGKDKVRYQKSKGPFSQLGFHWQENTLYLSKNGTADSTLIVGSKILAIEGIQPQNLYTKYRPTFTSDGYNTTFIDRAFERLLPRYYQLELGYRDSIAVVFSRADSTYERVVVRRFEAPEQKGKVGTSHADTEKPNKKPLEKKDKPIEKKSDTKKQRKIFGYNANLKRMSKQLSFPVKGDSSIALLKVADFSYGRPKEAYRRIFDRLELNSVQYLILDLRGNLGGRLSDVRELYSYLVEADKFQFVQPAVITSKFKLPFYQIKGLPGWSYPVLSPFIIPSAVVSWTKTFSKDGTNYTHLTGSKIEKSKANRYRGDLFVLIDGGTFSAASLIATNLKVGKRAVFFGEETGGAASGTVAGVLPVLKLPNSHLRWRFGLMDVKPYYHVNEAGRGVMPDISIVRNVDDVVKGKDPVLDQVLKIIKRQ
;
A
#
# COMPACT_ATOMS: atom_id res chain seq x y z
N MET A 1 39.42 -35.54 -9.47
CA MET A 1 38.00 -35.20 -9.46
C MET A 1 37.87 -33.69 -9.57
N LYS A 2 37.46 -33.15 -10.73
CA LYS A 2 37.32 -31.70 -10.97
C LYS A 2 36.01 -31.23 -10.34
N ARG A 3 36.07 -30.18 -9.50
CA ARG A 3 34.94 -29.65 -8.69
C ARG A 3 33.93 -28.92 -9.60
N PRO A 4 32.77 -29.49 -9.90
CA PRO A 4 31.75 -28.86 -10.76
C PRO A 4 31.12 -27.58 -10.16
N GLY A 5 31.24 -27.39 -8.84
CA GLY A 5 30.65 -26.22 -8.16
C GLY A 5 31.28 -24.86 -8.48
N ILE A 6 32.58 -24.85 -8.91
CA ILE A 6 33.26 -23.57 -9.23
C ILE A 6 32.73 -23.00 -10.56
N TYR A 7 32.39 -23.86 -11.53
CA TYR A 7 31.85 -23.41 -12.82
C TYR A 7 30.39 -22.92 -12.69
N LEU A 8 29.61 -23.50 -11.79
CA LEU A 8 28.24 -23.01 -11.49
C LEU A 8 28.28 -21.63 -10.82
N PHE A 9 29.21 -21.40 -9.91
CA PHE A 9 29.39 -20.11 -9.24
C PHE A 9 29.92 -19.03 -10.20
N ALA A 10 30.87 -19.40 -11.08
CA ALA A 10 31.39 -18.50 -12.12
C ALA A 10 30.30 -18.14 -13.14
N LEU A 11 29.47 -19.10 -13.56
CA LEU A 11 28.33 -18.85 -14.46
C LEU A 11 27.29 -17.94 -13.81
N PHE A 12 26.99 -18.13 -12.52
CA PHE A 12 26.08 -17.27 -11.76
C PHE A 12 26.65 -15.85 -11.60
N TYR A 13 27.95 -15.72 -11.38
CA TYR A 13 28.63 -14.42 -11.27
C TYR A 13 28.70 -13.68 -12.62
N VAL A 14 28.93 -14.38 -13.72
CA VAL A 14 28.88 -13.81 -15.08
C VAL A 14 27.46 -13.39 -15.44
N LEU A 15 26.42 -14.16 -15.07
CA LEU A 15 25.03 -13.81 -15.29
C LEU A 15 24.58 -12.58 -14.46
N THR A 16 25.18 -12.36 -13.27
CA THR A 16 24.93 -11.16 -12.48
C THR A 16 25.60 -9.90 -13.04
N LEU A 17 26.75 -10.05 -13.72
CA LEU A 17 27.45 -8.93 -14.37
C LEU A 17 26.75 -8.47 -15.66
N LEU A 18 26.00 -9.34 -16.35
CA LEU A 18 25.20 -8.98 -17.53
C LEU A 18 23.89 -8.25 -17.18
N SER A 19 23.53 -8.16 -15.91
CA SER A 19 22.31 -7.52 -15.42
C SER A 19 22.44 -6.02 -15.08
N CYS A 20 23.55 -5.37 -15.38
CA CYS A 20 23.64 -3.92 -15.34
C CYS A 20 22.86 -3.35 -16.51
N ALA A 21 21.53 -3.29 -16.38
CA ALA A 21 20.73 -2.47 -17.27
C ALA A 21 21.29 -1.04 -17.21
N ASN A 22 21.93 -0.59 -18.29
CA ASN A 22 22.52 0.72 -18.38
C ASN A 22 21.42 1.76 -18.09
N VAL A 23 21.53 2.47 -16.96
CA VAL A 23 20.54 3.47 -16.51
C VAL A 23 20.34 4.54 -17.60
N GLU A 24 21.41 4.91 -18.28
CA GLU A 24 21.37 5.88 -19.39
C GLU A 24 20.52 5.36 -20.56
N LYS A 25 20.72 4.10 -20.98
CA LYS A 25 19.90 3.48 -22.02
C LYS A 25 18.43 3.42 -21.63
N TYR A 26 18.14 3.11 -20.36
CA TYR A 26 16.77 3.11 -19.85
C TYR A 26 16.16 4.52 -19.86
N ASN A 27 16.89 5.53 -19.40
CA ASN A 27 16.39 6.91 -19.38
C ASN A 27 16.18 7.44 -20.80
N ARG A 28 17.10 7.15 -21.73
CA ARG A 28 16.95 7.49 -23.17
C ARG A 28 15.70 6.83 -23.76
N PHE A 29 15.42 5.57 -23.43
CA PHE A 29 14.20 4.90 -23.89
C PHE A 29 12.91 5.62 -23.45
N ILE A 30 12.86 6.15 -22.23
CA ILE A 30 11.68 6.89 -21.73
C ILE A 30 11.42 8.16 -22.55
N GLU A 31 12.48 8.75 -23.08
CA GLU A 31 12.47 10.00 -23.87
C GLU A 31 12.36 9.74 -25.38
N THR A 32 12.31 8.46 -25.80
CA THR A 32 12.18 8.09 -27.22
C THR A 32 10.71 7.80 -27.54
N PRO A 33 10.10 8.50 -28.52
CA PRO A 33 8.74 8.23 -28.93
C PRO A 33 8.56 6.80 -29.47
N LEU A 34 7.44 6.17 -29.11
CA LEU A 34 7.00 4.88 -29.63
C LEU A 34 6.30 5.09 -30.99
N ALA A 35 6.61 4.25 -31.95
CA ALA A 35 5.89 4.23 -33.24
C ALA A 35 4.41 3.86 -33.02
N VAL A 36 3.54 4.31 -33.93
CA VAL A 36 2.09 4.05 -33.85
C VAL A 36 1.81 2.55 -33.84
N GLU A 37 2.47 1.77 -34.68
CA GLU A 37 2.32 0.32 -34.75
C GLU A 37 2.71 -0.39 -33.47
N ALA A 38 3.75 0.10 -32.77
CA ALA A 38 4.19 -0.43 -31.49
C ALA A 38 3.15 -0.18 -30.40
N MET A 39 2.52 1.00 -30.37
CA MET A 39 1.42 1.31 -29.46
C MET A 39 0.19 0.46 -29.75
N GLN A 40 -0.18 0.28 -31.01
CA GLN A 40 -1.30 -0.57 -31.43
C GLN A 40 -1.10 -2.04 -31.01
N GLN A 41 0.11 -2.57 -31.15
CA GLN A 41 0.46 -3.91 -30.70
C GLN A 41 0.33 -4.04 -29.17
N ASP A 42 0.77 -3.05 -28.41
CA ASP A 42 0.65 -3.04 -26.95
C ASP A 42 -0.82 -2.95 -26.51
N ILE A 43 -1.66 -2.15 -27.17
CA ILE A 43 -3.11 -2.09 -26.93
C ILE A 43 -3.75 -3.47 -27.15
N ASN A 44 -3.48 -4.10 -28.30
CA ASN A 44 -4.00 -5.42 -28.63
C ASN A 44 -3.53 -6.49 -27.62
N TYR A 45 -2.27 -6.42 -27.18
CA TYR A 45 -1.73 -7.31 -26.15
C TYR A 45 -2.49 -7.16 -24.82
N VAL A 46 -2.74 -5.94 -24.40
CA VAL A 46 -3.46 -5.66 -23.13
C VAL A 46 -4.90 -6.15 -23.23
N GLU A 47 -5.63 -5.78 -24.28
CA GLU A 47 -7.02 -6.18 -24.47
C GLU A 47 -7.15 -7.70 -24.50
N HIS A 48 -6.39 -8.40 -25.36
CA HIS A 48 -6.43 -9.86 -25.46
C HIS A 48 -6.19 -10.54 -24.10
N ASN A 49 -5.18 -10.08 -23.33
CA ASN A 49 -4.87 -10.68 -22.05
C ASN A 49 -5.89 -10.32 -20.95
N LEU A 50 -6.50 -9.15 -21.03
CA LEU A 50 -7.54 -8.73 -20.11
C LEU A 50 -8.78 -9.63 -20.25
N TRP A 51 -9.30 -9.82 -21.48
CA TRP A 51 -10.41 -10.74 -21.74
C TRP A 51 -10.11 -12.18 -21.34
N LYS A 52 -8.89 -12.64 -21.60
CA LYS A 52 -8.48 -14.02 -21.34
C LYS A 52 -8.26 -14.33 -19.85
N MET A 53 -7.82 -13.36 -19.06
CA MET A 53 -7.26 -13.65 -17.73
C MET A 53 -8.06 -13.03 -16.59
N HIS A 54 -8.86 -11.98 -16.81
CA HIS A 54 -9.61 -11.32 -15.76
C HIS A 54 -10.88 -12.09 -15.39
N PRO A 55 -11.11 -12.46 -14.12
CA PRO A 55 -12.18 -13.39 -13.75
C PRO A 55 -13.58 -12.76 -13.78
N ASP A 56 -13.68 -11.44 -13.63
CA ASP A 56 -14.96 -10.69 -13.60
C ASP A 56 -14.76 -9.32 -14.24
N LEU A 57 -14.50 -9.33 -15.56
CA LEU A 57 -14.11 -8.12 -16.31
C LEU A 57 -15.25 -7.11 -16.42
N PHE A 58 -16.48 -7.62 -16.51
CA PHE A 58 -17.65 -6.81 -16.84
C PHE A 58 -18.52 -6.46 -15.64
N LEU A 59 -17.98 -6.59 -14.42
CA LEU A 59 -18.70 -6.30 -13.18
C LEU A 59 -19.20 -4.84 -13.11
N TYR A 60 -18.41 -3.89 -13.60
CA TYR A 60 -18.70 -2.45 -13.49
C TYR A 60 -18.75 -1.70 -14.84
N ILE A 61 -18.51 -2.40 -15.95
CA ILE A 61 -18.57 -1.85 -17.31
C ILE A 61 -19.05 -2.92 -18.28
N GLY A 62 -19.98 -2.59 -19.17
CA GLY A 62 -20.45 -3.51 -20.19
C GLY A 62 -19.34 -3.88 -21.20
N GLU A 63 -19.42 -5.10 -21.78
CA GLU A 63 -18.44 -5.58 -22.73
C GLU A 63 -18.30 -4.66 -23.95
N ASP A 64 -19.44 -4.28 -24.58
CA ASP A 64 -19.43 -3.41 -25.75
C ASP A 64 -18.91 -2.00 -25.41
N GLN A 65 -19.20 -1.50 -24.22
CA GLN A 65 -18.67 -0.22 -23.74
C GLN A 65 -17.13 -0.29 -23.62
N LEU A 66 -16.60 -1.38 -23.06
CA LEU A 66 -15.15 -1.53 -22.90
C LEU A 66 -14.47 -1.71 -24.27
N LYS A 67 -15.05 -2.49 -25.20
CA LYS A 67 -14.57 -2.60 -26.59
C LYS A 67 -14.52 -1.23 -27.26
N THR A 68 -15.60 -0.46 -27.19
CA THR A 68 -15.68 0.91 -27.74
C THR A 68 -14.58 1.81 -27.17
N LYS A 69 -14.22 1.68 -25.89
CA LYS A 69 -13.13 2.44 -25.28
C LYS A 69 -11.77 2.05 -25.87
N PHE A 70 -11.50 0.75 -26.09
CA PHE A 70 -10.28 0.29 -26.74
C PHE A 70 -10.20 0.73 -28.20
N ASP A 71 -11.31 0.67 -28.94
CA ASP A 71 -11.36 1.12 -30.34
C ASP A 71 -11.16 2.63 -30.46
N SER A 72 -11.79 3.41 -29.57
CA SER A 72 -11.54 4.85 -29.48
C SER A 72 -10.07 5.15 -29.18
N LEU A 73 -9.45 4.42 -28.22
CA LEU A 73 -8.03 4.58 -27.94
C LEU A 73 -7.17 4.32 -29.19
N ARG A 74 -7.43 3.22 -29.94
CA ARG A 74 -6.72 2.91 -31.19
C ARG A 74 -6.85 4.04 -32.21
N SER A 75 -8.03 4.58 -32.40
CA SER A 75 -8.29 5.65 -33.36
C SER A 75 -7.58 6.97 -33.03
N THR A 76 -7.25 7.20 -31.76
CA THR A 76 -6.51 8.39 -31.32
C THR A 76 -4.99 8.25 -31.44
N MET A 77 -4.46 7.04 -31.55
CA MET A 77 -3.02 6.78 -31.71
C MET A 77 -2.59 7.00 -33.18
N ARG A 78 -2.47 8.26 -33.59
CA ARG A 78 -2.16 8.64 -35.00
C ARG A 78 -0.73 9.16 -35.20
N GLN A 79 -0.01 9.43 -34.10
CA GLN A 79 1.36 9.92 -34.14
C GLN A 79 2.19 9.27 -33.03
N PRO A 80 3.52 9.21 -33.17
CA PRO A 80 4.39 8.70 -32.13
C PRO A 80 4.21 9.45 -30.80
N LEU A 81 4.16 8.71 -29.68
CA LEU A 81 4.05 9.26 -28.34
C LEU A 81 5.18 8.77 -27.45
N LEU A 82 5.59 9.59 -26.49
CA LEU A 82 6.47 9.13 -25.42
C LEU A 82 5.80 8.01 -24.59
N PRO A 83 6.55 7.03 -24.07
CA PRO A 83 5.99 5.93 -23.29
C PRO A 83 5.05 6.36 -22.18
N ASN A 84 5.33 7.46 -21.47
CA ASN A 84 4.48 7.95 -20.40
C ASN A 84 3.22 8.70 -20.91
N GLN A 85 3.26 9.30 -22.09
CA GLN A 85 2.06 9.85 -22.74
C GLN A 85 1.11 8.70 -23.17
N PHE A 86 1.66 7.66 -23.76
CA PHE A 86 0.91 6.43 -24.09
C PHE A 86 0.35 5.76 -22.84
N GLN A 87 1.14 5.71 -21.73
CA GLN A 87 0.69 5.18 -20.44
C GLN A 87 -0.55 5.90 -19.93
N LEU A 88 -0.60 7.24 -19.98
CA LEU A 88 -1.76 8.01 -19.54
C LEU A 88 -3.01 7.63 -20.32
N ALA A 89 -2.91 7.54 -21.64
CA ALA A 89 -4.04 7.21 -22.51
C ALA A 89 -4.55 5.78 -22.25
N LEU A 90 -3.65 4.79 -22.22
CA LEU A 90 -4.02 3.38 -21.99
C LEU A 90 -4.52 3.16 -20.56
N ALA A 91 -3.91 3.78 -19.55
CA ALA A 91 -4.34 3.67 -18.16
C ALA A 91 -5.74 4.27 -17.94
N ALA A 92 -6.09 5.33 -18.65
CA ALA A 92 -7.44 5.92 -18.59
C ALA A 92 -8.52 4.95 -19.10
N VAL A 93 -8.22 4.12 -20.11
CA VAL A 93 -9.13 3.05 -20.56
C VAL A 93 -9.20 1.93 -19.52
N LEU A 94 -8.05 1.47 -19.02
CA LEU A 94 -7.98 0.41 -18.00
C LEU A 94 -8.70 0.79 -16.70
N SER A 95 -8.70 2.06 -16.32
CA SER A 95 -9.40 2.54 -15.13
C SER A 95 -10.92 2.36 -15.21
N GLN A 96 -11.49 2.28 -16.42
CA GLN A 96 -12.93 2.07 -16.61
C GLN A 96 -13.39 0.67 -16.19
N VAL A 97 -12.48 -0.29 -16.07
CA VAL A 97 -12.77 -1.62 -15.49
C VAL A 97 -13.12 -1.52 -14.00
N ARG A 98 -12.72 -0.43 -13.33
CA ARG A 98 -13.05 -0.11 -11.94
C ARG A 98 -12.66 -1.22 -10.94
N GLN A 99 -11.45 -1.78 -11.13
CA GLN A 99 -10.86 -2.79 -10.24
C GLN A 99 -9.60 -2.22 -9.62
N GLY A 100 -9.63 -1.96 -8.32
CA GLY A 100 -8.61 -1.19 -7.61
C GLY A 100 -7.20 -1.80 -7.60
N HIS A 101 -7.09 -3.10 -7.87
CA HIS A 101 -5.78 -3.77 -8.03
C HIS A 101 -5.23 -3.70 -9.47
N MET A 102 -5.97 -3.16 -10.43
CA MET A 102 -5.49 -2.96 -11.80
C MET A 102 -4.68 -1.67 -11.88
N THR A 103 -3.42 -1.75 -12.32
CA THR A 103 -2.54 -0.58 -12.43
C THR A 103 -1.61 -0.72 -13.64
N LEU A 104 -1.50 0.34 -14.45
CA LEU A 104 -0.47 0.48 -15.46
C LEU A 104 0.55 1.52 -14.98
N SER A 105 1.72 1.03 -14.60
CA SER A 105 2.74 1.87 -13.97
C SER A 105 3.52 2.68 -15.00
N PRO A 106 3.68 4.02 -14.83
CA PRO A 106 4.56 4.82 -15.67
C PRO A 106 6.03 4.46 -15.46
N LEU A 107 6.85 4.79 -16.45
CA LEU A 107 8.30 4.67 -16.40
C LEU A 107 8.89 5.93 -15.73
N ILE A 108 9.63 5.75 -14.65
CA ILE A 108 10.27 6.85 -13.93
C ILE A 108 11.75 6.84 -14.24
N SER A 109 12.29 8.00 -14.63
CA SER A 109 13.72 8.18 -14.83
C SER A 109 14.51 7.76 -13.60
N LYS A 110 15.62 7.07 -13.82
CA LYS A 110 16.49 6.57 -12.76
C LYS A 110 17.65 7.51 -12.57
N PHE A 111 17.94 7.82 -11.32
CA PHE A 111 19.15 8.47 -10.91
C PHE A 111 20.09 7.42 -10.29
N ASP A 112 21.30 7.32 -10.81
CA ASP A 112 22.32 6.38 -10.30
C ASP A 112 23.62 7.13 -10.01
N PRO A 113 23.75 7.69 -8.80
CA PRO A 113 24.99 8.32 -8.36
C PRO A 113 26.10 7.27 -8.29
N LYS A 114 27.29 7.57 -8.85
CA LYS A 114 28.42 6.64 -8.92
C LYS A 114 29.32 6.77 -7.68
N GLY A 115 30.05 5.68 -7.37
CA GLY A 115 31.12 5.66 -6.38
C GLY A 115 30.68 6.04 -4.96
N LYS A 116 31.42 6.96 -4.33
CA LYS A 116 31.18 7.42 -2.95
C LYS A 116 29.82 8.15 -2.80
N ASP A 117 29.32 8.77 -3.84
CA ASP A 117 28.05 9.46 -3.83
C ASP A 117 26.88 8.51 -3.68
N LYS A 118 26.95 7.27 -4.20
CA LYS A 118 25.88 6.28 -4.06
C LYS A 118 25.51 6.05 -2.60
N VAL A 119 26.49 5.86 -1.72
CA VAL A 119 26.27 5.65 -0.28
C VAL A 119 25.71 6.91 0.38
N ARG A 120 26.22 8.08 0.00
CA ARG A 120 25.75 9.37 0.50
C ARG A 120 24.28 9.63 0.15
N TYR A 121 23.89 9.36 -1.10
CA TYR A 121 22.51 9.52 -1.55
C TYR A 121 21.55 8.48 -0.93
N GLN A 122 21.98 7.24 -0.74
CA GLN A 122 21.16 6.20 -0.07
C GLN A 122 20.81 6.57 1.38
N LYS A 123 21.70 7.27 2.08
CA LYS A 123 21.48 7.75 3.47
C LYS A 123 20.84 9.14 3.54
N SER A 124 20.58 9.78 2.41
CA SER A 124 19.99 11.13 2.37
C SER A 124 18.45 11.07 2.40
N LYS A 125 17.83 12.21 2.71
CA LYS A 125 16.40 12.44 2.58
C LYS A 125 16.15 13.40 1.44
N GLY A 126 15.51 12.94 0.38
CA GLY A 126 15.08 13.81 -0.73
C GLY A 126 14.08 14.86 -0.27
N PRO A 127 13.87 15.94 -1.07
CA PRO A 127 13.01 17.06 -0.68
C PRO A 127 11.60 16.59 -0.29
N PHE A 128 10.94 15.85 -1.15
CA PHE A 128 9.58 15.35 -0.91
C PHE A 128 9.48 14.42 0.32
N SER A 129 10.53 13.68 0.66
CA SER A 129 10.52 12.78 1.82
C SER A 129 10.58 13.51 3.17
N GLN A 130 10.82 14.80 3.16
CA GLN A 130 10.85 15.66 4.34
C GLN A 130 9.51 16.36 4.59
N LEU A 131 8.59 16.34 3.61
CA LEU A 131 7.27 16.95 3.71
C LEU A 131 6.21 15.85 3.83
N GLY A 132 5.18 16.10 4.63
CA GLY A 132 3.92 15.35 4.60
C GLY A 132 2.88 16.18 3.87
N PHE A 133 2.00 15.49 3.15
CA PHE A 133 0.95 16.10 2.35
C PHE A 133 -0.41 15.65 2.86
N HIS A 134 -1.42 16.47 2.68
CA HIS A 134 -2.81 16.15 2.91
C HIS A 134 -3.66 16.75 1.79
N TRP A 135 -4.37 15.91 1.06
CA TRP A 135 -5.25 16.31 -0.03
C TRP A 135 -6.70 16.30 0.42
N GLN A 136 -7.32 17.44 0.43
CA GLN A 136 -8.72 17.59 0.82
C GLN A 136 -9.39 18.67 -0.02
N GLU A 137 -10.59 18.40 -0.53
CA GLU A 137 -11.42 19.37 -1.28
C GLU A 137 -10.64 20.08 -2.38
N ASN A 138 -9.95 19.29 -3.21
CA ASN A 138 -9.13 19.77 -4.33
C ASN A 138 -8.01 20.75 -3.91
N THR A 139 -7.57 20.70 -2.66
CA THR A 139 -6.50 21.54 -2.11
C THR A 139 -5.43 20.68 -1.44
N LEU A 140 -4.16 21.02 -1.67
CA LEU A 140 -3.03 20.37 -1.03
C LEU A 140 -2.56 21.18 0.17
N TYR A 141 -2.37 20.51 1.30
CA TYR A 141 -1.87 21.12 2.53
C TYR A 141 -0.59 20.43 3.01
N LEU A 142 0.27 21.21 3.68
CA LEU A 142 1.42 20.67 4.41
C LEU A 142 0.94 20.01 5.70
N SER A 143 0.98 18.68 5.78
CA SER A 143 0.55 17.94 6.98
C SER A 143 1.68 17.58 7.93
N LYS A 144 2.94 17.68 7.47
CA LYS A 144 4.13 17.42 8.28
C LYS A 144 5.32 18.19 7.74
N ASN A 145 6.04 18.87 8.63
CA ASN A 145 7.36 19.44 8.36
C ASN A 145 8.44 18.54 8.97
N GLY A 146 9.24 17.90 8.15
CA GLY A 146 10.41 17.10 8.56
C GLY A 146 11.74 17.74 8.14
N THR A 147 11.70 19.00 7.68
CA THR A 147 12.90 19.80 7.37
C THR A 147 13.49 20.43 8.64
N ALA A 148 14.59 21.15 8.50
CA ALA A 148 15.14 22.00 9.57
C ALA A 148 14.53 23.41 9.57
N ASP A 149 13.77 23.78 8.54
CA ASP A 149 13.16 25.10 8.41
C ASP A 149 11.87 25.18 9.23
N SER A 150 11.93 25.88 10.37
CA SER A 150 10.78 26.09 11.27
C SER A 150 9.74 27.08 10.69
N THR A 151 10.07 27.82 9.63
CA THR A 151 9.12 28.73 8.96
C THR A 151 8.11 28.00 8.09
N LEU A 152 8.34 26.71 7.79
CA LEU A 152 7.38 25.83 7.14
C LEU A 152 6.31 25.40 8.14
N ILE A 153 5.18 26.07 8.11
CA ILE A 153 4.10 25.89 9.09
C ILE A 153 3.11 24.83 8.60
N VAL A 154 2.93 23.78 9.41
CA VAL A 154 1.93 22.73 9.15
C VAL A 154 0.53 23.36 9.05
N GLY A 155 -0.27 22.93 8.08
CA GLY A 155 -1.59 23.47 7.73
C GLY A 155 -1.56 24.56 6.65
N SER A 156 -0.39 25.03 6.23
CA SER A 156 -0.32 25.95 5.07
C SER A 156 -0.80 25.24 3.80
N LYS A 157 -1.56 25.93 2.96
CA LYS A 157 -1.90 25.47 1.61
C LYS A 157 -0.64 25.48 0.75
N ILE A 158 -0.49 24.47 -0.11
CA ILE A 158 0.56 24.40 -1.13
C ILE A 158 -0.07 24.81 -2.45
N LEU A 159 0.34 25.97 -2.96
CA LEU A 159 -0.18 26.53 -4.20
C LEU A 159 0.53 25.96 -5.42
N ALA A 160 1.86 25.82 -5.33
CA ALA A 160 2.66 25.25 -6.40
C ALA A 160 3.95 24.60 -5.85
N ILE A 161 4.47 23.61 -6.58
CA ILE A 161 5.80 23.02 -6.39
C ILE A 161 6.51 23.11 -7.75
N GLU A 162 7.65 23.78 -7.81
CA GLU A 162 8.36 24.05 -9.08
C GLU A 162 7.44 24.67 -10.15
N GLY A 163 6.57 25.59 -9.77
CA GLY A 163 5.59 26.24 -10.64
C GLY A 163 4.38 25.38 -11.03
N ILE A 164 4.36 24.07 -10.70
CA ILE A 164 3.24 23.17 -11.01
C ILE A 164 2.23 23.17 -9.87
N GLN A 165 0.99 23.55 -10.18
CA GLN A 165 -0.12 23.49 -9.23
C GLN A 165 -0.56 22.04 -8.98
N PRO A 166 -0.78 21.62 -7.72
CA PRO A 166 -1.22 20.27 -7.39
C PRO A 166 -2.53 19.85 -8.09
N GLN A 167 -3.45 20.79 -8.30
CA GLN A 167 -4.73 20.59 -9.00
C GLN A 167 -4.51 20.15 -10.45
N ASN A 168 -3.51 20.73 -11.14
CA ASN A 168 -3.18 20.33 -12.52
C ASN A 168 -2.67 18.88 -12.58
N LEU A 169 -1.85 18.48 -11.58
CA LEU A 169 -1.43 17.10 -11.47
C LEU A 169 -2.60 16.15 -11.17
N TYR A 170 -3.49 16.55 -10.25
CA TYR A 170 -4.68 15.76 -9.95
C TYR A 170 -5.55 15.56 -11.19
N THR A 171 -5.87 16.62 -11.91
CA THR A 171 -6.66 16.56 -13.15
C THR A 171 -5.99 15.69 -14.20
N LYS A 172 -4.67 15.80 -14.38
CA LYS A 172 -3.90 15.00 -15.35
C LYS A 172 -3.89 13.51 -15.03
N TYR A 173 -3.68 13.16 -13.76
CA TYR A 173 -3.45 11.78 -13.35
C TYR A 173 -4.70 11.06 -12.84
N ARG A 174 -5.72 11.78 -12.37
CA ARG A 174 -6.97 11.20 -11.86
C ARG A 174 -7.60 10.15 -12.80
N PRO A 175 -7.67 10.36 -14.13
CA PRO A 175 -8.23 9.36 -15.04
C PRO A 175 -7.48 8.03 -15.04
N THR A 176 -6.25 7.95 -14.56
CA THR A 176 -5.42 6.74 -14.52
C THR A 176 -5.58 5.93 -13.23
N PHE A 177 -6.27 6.48 -12.23
CA PHE A 177 -6.50 5.79 -10.96
C PHE A 177 -7.61 4.77 -11.09
N THR A 178 -7.39 3.62 -10.51
CA THR A 178 -8.39 2.57 -10.34
C THR A 178 -8.85 2.52 -8.89
N SER A 179 -10.15 2.31 -8.70
CA SER A 179 -10.79 2.05 -7.43
C SER A 179 -11.72 0.85 -7.61
N ASP A 180 -12.09 0.16 -6.56
CA ASP A 180 -13.10 -0.88 -6.67
C ASP A 180 -14.48 -0.22 -6.86
N GLY A 181 -15.09 -0.45 -8.01
CA GLY A 181 -16.40 0.11 -8.37
C GLY A 181 -16.42 1.62 -8.55
N TYR A 182 -17.43 2.26 -7.96
CA TYR A 182 -17.72 3.69 -8.09
C TYR A 182 -17.18 4.53 -6.94
N ASN A 183 -16.42 3.93 -6.04
CA ASN A 183 -15.81 4.57 -4.91
C ASN A 183 -14.75 5.59 -5.34
N THR A 184 -14.76 6.78 -4.76
CA THR A 184 -13.79 7.86 -5.04
C THR A 184 -12.84 8.13 -3.87
N THR A 185 -13.17 7.70 -2.65
CA THR A 185 -12.38 7.98 -1.44
C THR A 185 -10.97 7.40 -1.52
N PHE A 186 -10.82 6.24 -2.19
CA PHE A 186 -9.50 5.64 -2.45
C PHE A 186 -8.65 6.48 -3.39
N ILE A 187 -9.26 7.12 -4.39
CA ILE A 187 -8.55 7.91 -5.41
C ILE A 187 -7.81 9.08 -4.75
N ASP A 188 -8.47 9.83 -3.87
CA ASP A 188 -7.88 10.97 -3.18
C ASP A 188 -6.72 10.53 -2.25
N ARG A 189 -6.91 9.43 -1.51
CA ARG A 189 -5.85 8.84 -0.68
C ARG A 189 -4.67 8.30 -1.51
N ALA A 190 -4.96 7.73 -2.69
CA ALA A 190 -3.93 7.26 -3.61
C ALA A 190 -3.14 8.44 -4.22
N PHE A 191 -3.82 9.53 -4.61
CA PHE A 191 -3.19 10.74 -5.12
C PHE A 191 -2.25 11.35 -4.07
N GLU A 192 -2.73 11.61 -2.86
CA GLU A 192 -1.93 12.13 -1.74
C GLU A 192 -0.64 11.31 -1.54
N ARG A 193 -0.76 9.98 -1.50
CA ARG A 193 0.38 9.07 -1.31
C ARG A 193 1.36 9.09 -2.48
N LEU A 194 0.86 9.22 -3.72
CA LEU A 194 1.66 9.14 -4.94
C LEU A 194 2.12 10.51 -5.44
N LEU A 195 1.72 11.60 -4.80
CA LEU A 195 2.03 12.97 -5.19
C LEU A 195 3.52 13.20 -5.49
N PRO A 196 4.48 12.75 -4.63
CA PRO A 196 5.91 12.92 -4.94
C PRO A 196 6.33 12.23 -6.23
N ARG A 197 5.68 11.10 -6.57
CA ARG A 197 5.96 10.35 -7.80
C ARG A 197 5.46 11.10 -9.02
N TYR A 198 4.31 11.77 -8.95
CA TYR A 198 3.80 12.56 -10.06
C TYR A 198 4.67 13.79 -10.33
N TYR A 199 5.12 14.49 -9.29
CA TYR A 199 6.12 15.54 -9.47
C TYR A 199 7.42 15.02 -10.07
N GLN A 200 7.87 13.84 -9.67
CA GLN A 200 9.06 13.22 -10.28
C GLN A 200 8.85 12.85 -11.76
N LEU A 201 7.64 12.49 -12.17
CA LEU A 201 7.31 12.22 -13.58
C LEU A 201 7.36 13.49 -14.43
N GLU A 202 6.93 14.62 -13.87
CA GLU A 202 6.96 15.92 -14.57
C GLU A 202 8.36 16.58 -14.59
N LEU A 203 9.07 16.49 -13.48
CA LEU A 203 10.27 17.27 -13.22
C LEU A 203 11.57 16.47 -13.30
N GLY A 204 11.47 15.14 -13.34
CA GLY A 204 12.61 14.25 -13.16
C GLY A 204 13.12 14.23 -11.70
N TYR A 205 14.37 13.80 -11.54
CA TYR A 205 15.03 13.79 -10.23
C TYR A 205 15.46 15.20 -9.82
N ARG A 206 15.18 15.59 -8.57
CA ARG A 206 15.52 16.89 -8.01
C ARG A 206 16.18 16.75 -6.64
N ASP A 207 17.23 17.54 -6.40
CA ASP A 207 17.90 17.66 -5.09
C ASP A 207 17.34 18.84 -4.27
N SER A 208 16.61 19.72 -4.91
CA SER A 208 15.85 20.80 -4.29
C SER A 208 14.51 20.94 -4.98
N ILE A 209 13.52 21.49 -4.28
CA ILE A 209 12.23 21.92 -4.82
C ILE A 209 11.85 23.28 -4.24
N ALA A 210 11.38 24.18 -5.10
CA ALA A 210 10.75 25.43 -4.70
C ALA A 210 9.26 25.16 -4.44
N VAL A 211 8.75 25.56 -3.29
CA VAL A 211 7.36 25.34 -2.88
C VAL A 211 6.74 26.67 -2.49
N VAL A 212 5.64 27.01 -3.14
CA VAL A 212 4.84 28.21 -2.84
C VAL A 212 3.72 27.82 -1.89
N PHE A 213 3.69 28.46 -0.73
CA PHE A 213 2.71 28.26 0.32
C PHE A 213 1.79 29.47 0.46
N SER A 214 0.57 29.24 0.92
CA SER A 214 -0.34 30.29 1.37
C SER A 214 -0.84 29.98 2.78
N ARG A 215 -0.87 31.00 3.63
CA ARG A 215 -1.43 30.93 4.98
C ARG A 215 -2.04 32.27 5.37
N ALA A 216 -3.28 32.27 5.83
CA ALA A 216 -4.09 33.46 5.97
C ALA A 216 -4.02 34.29 4.66
N ASP A 217 -3.72 35.57 4.70
CA ASP A 217 -3.63 36.44 3.52
C ASP A 217 -2.23 36.54 2.93
N SER A 218 -1.28 35.72 3.39
CA SER A 218 0.12 35.75 2.99
C SER A 218 0.50 34.60 2.09
N THR A 219 1.25 34.89 1.03
CA THR A 219 1.89 33.89 0.16
C THR A 219 3.41 34.00 0.32
N TYR A 220 4.08 32.86 0.45
CA TYR A 220 5.53 32.79 0.60
C TYR A 220 6.12 31.59 -0.11
N GLU A 221 7.34 31.71 -0.58
CA GLU A 221 8.09 30.60 -1.22
C GLU A 221 9.20 30.12 -0.30
N ARG A 222 9.45 28.82 -0.33
CA ARG A 222 10.58 28.17 0.35
C ARG A 222 11.20 27.12 -0.54
N VAL A 223 12.52 26.99 -0.46
CA VAL A 223 13.28 25.96 -1.15
C VAL A 223 13.59 24.84 -0.17
N VAL A 224 13.09 23.64 -0.45
CA VAL A 224 13.39 22.43 0.33
C VAL A 224 14.51 21.68 -0.36
N VAL A 225 15.65 21.58 0.29
CA VAL A 225 16.85 20.91 -0.25
C VAL A 225 16.97 19.47 0.30
N ARG A 226 17.65 18.60 -0.44
CA ARG A 226 18.02 17.27 0.02
C ARG A 226 18.87 17.37 1.29
N ARG A 227 18.50 16.61 2.31
CA ARG A 227 19.25 16.52 3.56
C ARG A 227 20.14 15.28 3.57
N PHE A 228 21.45 15.48 3.57
CA PHE A 228 22.42 14.42 3.77
C PHE A 228 22.64 14.21 5.27
N GLU A 229 22.75 12.95 5.70
CA GLU A 229 23.18 12.65 7.08
C GLU A 229 24.65 13.05 7.23
N ALA A 230 24.97 13.70 8.34
CA ALA A 230 26.37 14.00 8.66
C ALA A 230 27.16 12.68 8.74
N PRO A 231 28.41 12.61 8.26
CA PRO A 231 29.25 11.44 8.45
C PRO A 231 29.32 11.13 9.94
N GLU A 232 29.03 9.89 10.34
CA GLU A 232 29.33 9.44 11.69
C GLU A 232 30.83 9.67 11.93
N GLN A 233 31.17 10.65 12.74
CA GLN A 233 32.52 10.75 13.28
C GLN A 233 32.72 9.51 14.14
N LYS A 234 33.35 8.49 13.58
CA LYS A 234 33.94 7.41 14.38
C LYS A 234 35.07 8.06 15.17
N GLY A 235 34.75 8.53 16.35
CA GLY A 235 35.71 9.04 17.29
C GLY A 235 36.75 7.94 17.55
N LYS A 236 37.96 8.10 16.96
CA LYS A 236 39.13 7.48 17.50
C LYS A 236 39.35 8.15 18.86
N VAL A 237 39.11 7.40 19.91
CA VAL A 237 39.60 7.75 21.25
C VAL A 237 41.13 7.72 21.16
N GLY A 238 41.71 8.88 20.87
CA GLY A 238 43.13 9.13 21.02
C GLY A 238 43.36 9.41 22.50
N THR A 239 44.06 8.50 23.16
CA THR A 239 44.69 8.73 24.44
C THR A 239 45.75 9.81 24.28
N SER A 240 45.50 11.00 24.86
CA SER A 240 46.57 11.93 25.21
C SER A 240 46.29 12.44 26.62
N HIS A 241 47.21 12.12 27.49
CA HIS A 241 47.32 12.66 28.85
C HIS A 241 47.57 14.17 28.80
N ALA A 242 46.77 14.93 29.49
CA ALA A 242 47.17 16.20 30.07
C ALA A 242 46.24 16.48 31.26
N ASP A 243 46.86 16.53 32.42
CA ASP A 243 46.27 16.91 33.71
C ASP A 243 45.74 18.35 33.64
N THR A 244 44.51 18.56 34.07
CA THR A 244 44.10 19.82 34.74
C THR A 244 42.82 19.58 35.56
N GLU A 245 42.81 20.16 36.73
CA GLU A 245 41.95 20.02 37.90
C GLU A 245 40.44 20.14 37.66
N LYS A 246 39.69 19.35 38.45
CA LYS A 246 38.24 19.33 38.58
C LYS A 246 37.73 20.43 39.51
N PRO A 247 36.60 21.10 39.20
CA PRO A 247 35.72 21.60 40.27
C PRO A 247 34.58 20.63 40.51
N ASN A 248 34.42 20.36 41.76
CA ASN A 248 33.44 19.49 42.41
C ASN A 248 31.98 19.93 42.14
N LYS A 249 31.18 19.10 41.43
CA LYS A 249 29.72 19.24 41.37
C LYS A 249 29.05 17.92 41.76
N LYS A 250 28.19 18.00 42.76
CA LYS A 250 27.38 16.93 43.34
C LYS A 250 26.60 16.16 42.28
N PRO A 251 26.35 14.85 42.46
CA PRO A 251 25.58 14.02 41.53
C PRO A 251 24.10 14.38 41.56
N LEU A 252 23.53 14.80 40.44
CA LEU A 252 22.10 14.81 40.22
C LEU A 252 21.65 13.35 39.98
N GLU A 253 20.65 12.92 40.74
CA GLU A 253 19.99 11.62 40.65
C GLU A 253 19.58 11.33 39.19
N LYS A 254 20.14 10.29 38.60
CA LYS A 254 19.69 9.70 37.35
C LYS A 254 18.34 9.01 37.61
N LYS A 255 17.25 9.63 37.20
CA LYS A 255 15.97 8.91 37.05
C LYS A 255 16.18 7.76 36.07
N ASP A 256 16.06 6.54 36.60
CA ASP A 256 16.11 5.30 35.83
C ASP A 256 15.05 5.30 34.73
N LYS A 257 15.48 5.50 33.47
CA LYS A 257 14.70 5.08 32.32
C LYS A 257 14.83 3.56 32.23
N PRO A 258 13.72 2.81 32.11
CA PRO A 258 13.80 1.36 31.94
C PRO A 258 14.64 1.05 30.70
N ILE A 259 15.75 0.34 30.87
CA ILE A 259 16.57 -0.20 29.78
C ILE A 259 15.76 -1.32 29.13
N GLU A 260 14.90 -0.97 28.14
CA GLU A 260 14.36 -1.96 27.23
C GLU A 260 15.56 -2.58 26.46
N LYS A 261 15.86 -3.84 26.74
CA LYS A 261 16.94 -4.57 26.10
C LYS A 261 16.72 -4.55 24.59
N LYS A 262 17.72 -4.15 23.80
CA LYS A 262 17.68 -4.11 22.30
C LYS A 262 17.21 -5.42 21.67
N SER A 263 17.37 -6.57 22.34
CA SER A 263 16.85 -7.88 21.91
C SER A 263 15.32 -7.96 21.90
N ASP A 264 14.65 -7.33 22.88
CA ASP A 264 13.19 -7.38 22.99
C ASP A 264 12.52 -6.55 21.89
N THR A 265 13.10 -5.41 21.53
CA THR A 265 12.62 -4.57 20.42
C THR A 265 12.66 -5.32 19.07
N LYS A 266 13.72 -6.08 18.78
CA LYS A 266 13.84 -6.88 17.55
C LYS A 266 12.83 -8.02 17.52
N LYS A 267 12.61 -8.70 18.65
CA LYS A 267 11.60 -9.76 18.81
C LYS A 267 10.18 -9.21 18.63
N GLN A 268 9.87 -8.07 19.24
CA GLN A 268 8.59 -7.37 19.08
C GLN A 268 8.32 -6.99 17.61
N ARG A 269 9.31 -6.38 16.92
CA ARG A 269 9.20 -6.06 15.48
C ARG A 269 8.91 -7.29 14.62
N LYS A 270 9.50 -8.45 14.94
CA LYS A 270 9.28 -9.71 14.21
C LYS A 270 7.87 -10.26 14.42
N ILE A 271 7.32 -10.14 15.63
CA ILE A 271 5.99 -10.67 16.00
C ILE A 271 4.88 -9.77 15.47
N PHE A 272 4.89 -8.50 15.88
CA PHE A 272 3.82 -7.55 15.55
C PHE A 272 3.94 -6.95 14.15
N GLY A 273 5.05 -7.21 13.45
CA GLY A 273 5.37 -6.69 12.14
C GLY A 273 5.93 -5.25 12.22
N TYR A 274 6.95 -4.98 11.43
CA TYR A 274 7.53 -3.66 11.29
C TYR A 274 7.72 -3.33 9.82
N ASN A 275 7.07 -2.29 9.34
CA ASN A 275 7.27 -1.77 8.01
C ASN A 275 8.44 -0.77 8.04
N ALA A 276 9.60 -1.19 7.52
CA ALA A 276 10.81 -0.38 7.54
C ALA A 276 10.68 0.90 6.68
N ASN A 277 9.93 0.82 5.57
CA ASN A 277 9.73 1.96 4.67
C ASN A 277 8.88 3.06 5.33
N LEU A 278 7.84 2.67 6.05
CA LEU A 278 6.94 3.58 6.75
C LEU A 278 7.37 3.82 8.22
N LYS A 279 8.43 3.15 8.69
CA LYS A 279 8.97 3.22 10.06
C LYS A 279 7.90 3.04 11.14
N ARG A 280 6.93 2.15 10.90
CA ARG A 280 5.81 1.89 11.82
C ARG A 280 5.57 0.41 12.06
N MET A 281 5.00 0.09 13.22
CA MET A 281 4.53 -1.26 13.52
C MET A 281 3.24 -1.55 12.74
N SER A 282 3.05 -2.79 12.29
CA SER A 282 1.82 -3.22 11.59
C SER A 282 0.66 -3.44 12.55
N LYS A 283 0.95 -3.91 13.76
CA LYS A 283 -0.06 -4.17 14.80
C LYS A 283 0.38 -3.51 16.10
N GLN A 284 -0.48 -2.66 16.66
CA GLN A 284 -0.23 -1.93 17.91
C GLN A 284 -1.46 -1.97 18.80
N LEU A 285 -1.29 -2.42 20.03
CA LEU A 285 -2.30 -2.33 21.09
C LEU A 285 -1.91 -1.21 22.05
N SER A 286 -2.84 -0.34 22.35
CA SER A 286 -2.70 0.74 23.34
C SER A 286 -3.99 0.94 24.13
N PHE A 287 -3.89 1.62 25.26
CA PHE A 287 -5.01 2.02 26.10
C PHE A 287 -5.09 3.55 26.04
N PRO A 288 -6.05 4.11 25.27
CA PRO A 288 -6.06 5.54 24.93
C PRO A 288 -6.46 6.44 26.10
N VAL A 289 -7.12 5.90 27.13
CA VAL A 289 -7.56 6.67 28.31
C VAL A 289 -6.63 6.37 29.48
N LYS A 290 -5.98 7.40 30.00
CA LYS A 290 -5.05 7.26 31.14
C LYS A 290 -5.80 6.78 32.38
N GLY A 291 -5.33 5.67 32.99
CA GLY A 291 -5.91 5.06 34.17
C GLY A 291 -7.12 4.17 33.92
N ASP A 292 -7.59 4.05 32.67
CA ASP A 292 -8.70 3.18 32.33
C ASP A 292 -8.23 2.11 31.32
N SER A 293 -8.17 0.87 31.75
CA SER A 293 -7.81 -0.29 30.94
C SER A 293 -9.03 -1.01 30.32
N SER A 294 -10.25 -0.56 30.61
CA SER A 294 -11.47 -1.13 30.03
C SER A 294 -11.62 -0.80 28.54
N ILE A 295 -10.93 0.26 28.07
CA ILE A 295 -10.96 0.74 26.69
C ILE A 295 -9.61 0.46 26.02
N ALA A 296 -9.60 -0.35 24.96
CA ALA A 296 -8.40 -0.66 24.18
C ALA A 296 -8.51 -0.16 22.75
N LEU A 297 -7.38 0.29 22.18
CA LEU A 297 -7.23 0.65 20.77
C LEU A 297 -6.25 -0.32 20.11
N LEU A 298 -6.74 -1.14 19.18
CA LEU A 298 -5.95 -2.00 18.32
C LEU A 298 -5.82 -1.36 16.94
N LYS A 299 -4.66 -0.76 16.66
CA LYS A 299 -4.34 -0.27 15.33
C LYS A 299 -3.71 -1.36 14.49
N VAL A 300 -4.33 -1.69 13.36
CA VAL A 300 -3.81 -2.61 12.34
C VAL A 300 -3.50 -1.82 11.08
N ALA A 301 -2.24 -1.46 10.91
CA ALA A 301 -1.79 -0.58 9.82
C ALA A 301 -1.63 -1.31 8.47
N ASP A 302 -1.43 -2.63 8.50
CA ASP A 302 -1.42 -3.52 7.33
C ASP A 302 -1.49 -5.00 7.77
N PHE A 303 -1.81 -5.88 6.80
CA PHE A 303 -1.83 -7.33 6.97
C PHE A 303 -0.65 -8.04 6.29
N SER A 304 0.47 -7.35 6.07
CA SER A 304 1.61 -7.88 5.31
C SER A 304 2.77 -8.36 6.17
N TYR A 305 2.97 -7.76 7.34
CA TYR A 305 4.14 -7.99 8.19
C TYR A 305 3.79 -8.68 9.51
N GLY A 306 4.78 -9.37 10.07
CA GLY A 306 4.68 -10.02 11.37
C GLY A 306 4.25 -11.49 11.31
N ARG A 307 4.02 -12.04 12.50
CA ARG A 307 3.54 -13.40 12.74
C ARG A 307 2.11 -13.33 13.29
N PRO A 308 1.08 -13.39 12.44
CA PRO A 308 -0.29 -13.06 12.84
C PRO A 308 -0.81 -13.94 13.99
N LYS A 309 -0.60 -15.25 13.94
CA LYS A 309 -1.04 -16.17 15.01
C LYS A 309 -0.47 -15.79 16.38
N GLU A 310 0.84 -15.51 16.45
CA GLU A 310 1.50 -15.15 17.70
C GLU A 310 1.13 -13.72 18.14
N ALA A 311 1.04 -12.78 17.18
CA ALA A 311 0.71 -11.41 17.46
C ALA A 311 -0.72 -11.27 18.04
N TYR A 312 -1.71 -11.86 17.36
CA TYR A 312 -3.10 -11.75 17.83
C TYR A 312 -3.34 -12.53 19.10
N ARG A 313 -2.75 -13.72 19.27
CA ARG A 313 -2.81 -14.42 20.55
C ARG A 313 -2.37 -13.52 21.70
N ARG A 314 -1.18 -12.88 21.61
CA ARG A 314 -0.67 -11.97 22.64
C ARG A 314 -1.55 -10.73 22.86
N ILE A 315 -2.14 -10.21 21.77
CA ILE A 315 -3.05 -9.07 21.86
C ILE A 315 -4.31 -9.47 22.62
N PHE A 316 -4.97 -10.55 22.21
CA PHE A 316 -6.24 -10.97 22.82
C PHE A 316 -6.07 -11.54 24.23
N ASP A 317 -4.97 -12.24 24.52
CA ASP A 317 -4.60 -12.61 25.91
C ASP A 317 -4.48 -11.34 26.80
N ARG A 318 -3.91 -10.25 26.25
CA ARG A 318 -3.79 -8.98 26.99
C ARG A 318 -5.12 -8.24 27.14
N LEU A 319 -6.03 -8.33 26.15
CA LEU A 319 -7.39 -7.78 26.30
C LEU A 319 -8.16 -8.50 27.40
N GLU A 320 -8.06 -9.81 27.47
CA GLU A 320 -8.68 -10.64 28.49
C GLU A 320 -8.12 -10.33 29.89
N LEU A 321 -6.79 -10.30 30.05
CA LEU A 321 -6.11 -9.95 31.31
C LEU A 321 -6.49 -8.57 31.85
N ASN A 322 -6.82 -7.60 30.99
CA ASN A 322 -7.24 -6.27 31.39
C ASN A 322 -8.76 -6.10 31.45
N SER A 323 -9.53 -7.18 31.27
CA SER A 323 -11.00 -7.16 31.28
C SER A 323 -11.57 -6.07 30.37
N VAL A 324 -11.01 -5.96 29.13
CA VAL A 324 -11.39 -4.91 28.17
C VAL A 324 -12.85 -5.07 27.78
N GLN A 325 -13.65 -4.04 28.02
CA GLN A 325 -15.07 -3.99 27.66
C GLN A 325 -15.29 -3.38 26.28
N TYR A 326 -14.47 -2.39 25.91
CA TYR A 326 -14.58 -1.62 24.67
C TYR A 326 -13.30 -1.74 23.82
N LEU A 327 -13.42 -2.38 22.65
CA LEU A 327 -12.31 -2.52 21.71
C LEU A 327 -12.53 -1.61 20.50
N ILE A 328 -11.59 -0.72 20.25
CA ILE A 328 -11.55 0.12 19.06
C ILE A 328 -10.55 -0.49 18.08
N LEU A 329 -11.02 -0.96 16.92
CA LEU A 329 -10.20 -1.48 15.83
C LEU A 329 -9.96 -0.39 14.79
N ASP A 330 -8.74 0.13 14.69
CA ASP A 330 -8.38 1.16 13.71
C ASP A 330 -7.80 0.52 12.44
N LEU A 331 -8.59 0.53 11.35
CA LEU A 331 -8.22 0.05 10.01
C LEU A 331 -7.93 1.19 9.04
N ARG A 332 -7.93 2.44 9.47
CA ARG A 332 -7.68 3.60 8.61
C ARG A 332 -6.29 3.54 7.99
N GLY A 333 -6.22 3.77 6.68
CA GLY A 333 -5.00 3.69 5.89
C GLY A 333 -4.43 2.28 5.72
N ASN A 334 -5.18 1.23 6.04
CA ASN A 334 -4.78 -0.16 5.86
C ASN A 334 -5.14 -0.65 4.45
N LEU A 335 -4.14 -0.75 3.58
CA LEU A 335 -4.29 -1.19 2.19
C LEU A 335 -4.50 -2.71 2.02
N GLY A 336 -4.74 -3.44 3.11
CA GLY A 336 -4.92 -4.89 3.07
C GLY A 336 -3.63 -5.68 3.28
N GLY A 337 -3.53 -6.84 2.64
CA GLY A 337 -2.41 -7.77 2.74
C GLY A 337 -2.83 -9.24 2.69
N ARG A 338 -2.21 -10.09 3.50
CA ARG A 338 -2.41 -11.55 3.47
C ARG A 338 -3.77 -11.97 4.02
N LEU A 339 -4.54 -12.76 3.27
CA LEU A 339 -5.80 -13.35 3.75
C LEU A 339 -5.62 -14.16 5.04
N SER A 340 -4.49 -14.85 5.21
CA SER A 340 -4.19 -15.61 6.44
C SER A 340 -4.04 -14.72 7.67
N ASP A 341 -3.59 -13.47 7.50
CA ASP A 341 -3.44 -12.51 8.59
C ASP A 341 -4.80 -11.94 9.01
N VAL A 342 -5.58 -11.45 8.03
CA VAL A 342 -6.89 -10.86 8.32
C VAL A 342 -7.90 -11.89 8.81
N ARG A 343 -7.89 -13.12 8.25
CA ARG A 343 -8.71 -14.23 8.73
C ARG A 343 -8.37 -14.60 10.19
N GLU A 344 -7.07 -14.59 10.56
CA GLU A 344 -6.66 -14.84 11.95
C GLU A 344 -7.23 -13.77 12.88
N LEU A 345 -7.19 -12.48 12.53
CA LEU A 345 -7.83 -11.42 13.30
C LEU A 345 -9.34 -11.65 13.42
N TYR A 346 -10.01 -11.95 12.31
CA TYR A 346 -11.46 -12.17 12.30
C TYR A 346 -11.88 -13.31 13.23
N SER A 347 -11.06 -14.39 13.34
CA SER A 347 -11.33 -15.52 14.24
C SER A 347 -11.40 -15.15 15.72
N TYR A 348 -10.84 -14.01 16.12
CA TYR A 348 -10.92 -13.45 17.47
C TYR A 348 -12.06 -12.43 17.65
N LEU A 349 -12.67 -11.96 16.56
CA LEU A 349 -13.68 -10.89 16.60
C LEU A 349 -15.10 -11.40 16.33
N VAL A 350 -15.24 -12.51 15.62
CA VAL A 350 -16.54 -13.09 15.31
C VAL A 350 -17.19 -13.71 16.55
N GLU A 351 -18.52 -13.52 16.72
CA GLU A 351 -19.26 -14.06 17.87
C GLU A 351 -19.57 -15.55 17.74
N ALA A 352 -19.85 -16.00 16.52
CA ALA A 352 -20.22 -17.39 16.24
C ALA A 352 -19.07 -18.35 16.54
N ASP A 353 -19.37 -19.56 16.99
CA ASP A 353 -18.39 -20.62 17.26
C ASP A 353 -17.70 -21.15 16.00
N LYS A 354 -18.38 -21.02 14.86
CA LYS A 354 -17.85 -21.36 13.54
C LYS A 354 -18.07 -20.20 12.59
N PHE A 355 -17.12 -19.97 11.70
CA PHE A 355 -17.20 -18.90 10.71
C PHE A 355 -16.59 -19.32 9.38
N GLN A 356 -16.97 -18.63 8.34
CA GLN A 356 -16.28 -18.57 7.05
C GLN A 356 -15.94 -17.10 6.80
N PHE A 357 -14.72 -16.82 6.33
CA PHE A 357 -14.25 -15.44 6.17
C PHE A 357 -14.49 -14.91 4.75
N VAL A 358 -14.22 -15.72 3.73
CA VAL A 358 -14.44 -15.39 2.31
C VAL A 358 -15.14 -16.55 1.61
N GLN A 359 -15.78 -16.25 0.51
CA GLN A 359 -16.29 -17.25 -0.41
C GLN A 359 -15.13 -17.90 -1.19
N PRO A 360 -15.29 -19.09 -1.81
CA PRO A 360 -14.36 -19.57 -2.82
C PRO A 360 -14.25 -18.53 -3.94
N ALA A 361 -13.01 -18.18 -4.35
CA ALA A 361 -12.81 -17.14 -5.34
C ALA A 361 -13.11 -17.63 -6.76
N VAL A 362 -13.74 -16.78 -7.56
CA VAL A 362 -13.93 -17.04 -9.00
C VAL A 362 -12.62 -16.88 -9.74
N ILE A 363 -12.34 -17.79 -10.66
CA ILE A 363 -11.13 -17.82 -11.52
C ILE A 363 -11.51 -18.16 -12.96
N THR A 364 -10.71 -17.70 -13.93
CA THR A 364 -10.96 -17.99 -15.36
C THR A 364 -10.60 -19.42 -15.75
N SER A 365 -9.65 -20.06 -15.07
CA SER A 365 -9.19 -21.41 -15.43
C SER A 365 -8.59 -22.14 -14.23
N LYS A 366 -8.94 -23.44 -14.09
CA LYS A 366 -8.44 -24.32 -13.03
C LYS A 366 -6.93 -24.58 -13.13
N PHE A 367 -6.36 -24.61 -14.34
CA PHE A 367 -4.98 -25.02 -14.57
C PHE A 367 -4.03 -23.87 -14.85
N LYS A 368 -4.52 -22.75 -15.42
CA LYS A 368 -3.66 -21.69 -15.98
C LYS A 368 -3.17 -20.68 -14.95
N LEU A 369 -3.77 -20.65 -13.75
CA LEU A 369 -3.48 -19.65 -12.73
C LEU A 369 -1.99 -19.55 -12.33
N PRO A 370 -1.27 -20.66 -12.03
CA PRO A 370 0.16 -20.61 -11.73
C PRO A 370 1.00 -20.16 -12.92
N PHE A 371 0.62 -20.53 -14.14
CA PHE A 371 1.31 -20.10 -15.37
C PHE A 371 1.09 -18.61 -15.65
N TYR A 372 -0.09 -18.08 -15.34
CA TYR A 372 -0.36 -16.64 -15.45
C TYR A 372 0.50 -15.81 -14.48
N GLN A 373 0.76 -16.34 -13.29
CA GLN A 373 1.59 -15.68 -12.28
C GLN A 373 3.01 -15.40 -12.78
N ILE A 374 3.58 -16.27 -13.61
CA ILE A 374 4.94 -16.16 -14.11
C ILE A 374 5.02 -15.53 -15.51
N LYS A 375 3.89 -15.29 -16.16
CA LYS A 375 3.83 -14.79 -17.56
C LYS A 375 4.62 -13.50 -17.80
N GLY A 376 4.84 -12.69 -16.78
CA GLY A 376 5.64 -11.45 -16.87
C GLY A 376 7.14 -11.63 -16.66
N LEU A 377 7.61 -12.86 -16.44
CA LEU A 377 9.03 -13.14 -16.24
C LEU A 377 9.77 -13.30 -17.56
N PRO A 378 11.09 -13.05 -17.59
CA PRO A 378 11.91 -13.28 -18.78
C PRO A 378 11.85 -14.74 -19.25
N GLY A 379 11.83 -14.98 -20.57
CA GLY A 379 11.67 -16.33 -21.14
C GLY A 379 12.70 -17.36 -20.66
N TRP A 380 13.95 -16.93 -20.39
CA TRP A 380 15.01 -17.80 -19.87
C TRP A 380 14.70 -18.36 -18.45
N SER A 381 13.80 -17.71 -17.69
CA SER A 381 13.42 -18.17 -16.36
C SER A 381 12.46 -19.37 -16.38
N TYR A 382 11.75 -19.62 -17.48
CA TYR A 382 10.76 -20.69 -17.55
C TYR A 382 11.35 -22.09 -17.38
N PRO A 383 12.46 -22.48 -18.03
CA PRO A 383 13.08 -23.78 -17.78
C PRO A 383 13.54 -23.96 -16.33
N VAL A 384 14.05 -22.88 -15.69
CA VAL A 384 14.52 -22.89 -14.30
C VAL A 384 13.34 -23.03 -13.31
N LEU A 385 12.20 -22.43 -13.63
CA LEU A 385 11.04 -22.41 -12.77
C LEU A 385 10.08 -23.60 -13.00
N SER A 386 10.16 -24.27 -14.16
CA SER A 386 9.26 -25.36 -14.53
C SER A 386 9.19 -26.50 -13.51
N PRO A 387 10.28 -26.95 -12.86
CA PRO A 387 10.23 -27.98 -11.82
C PRO A 387 9.38 -27.58 -10.60
N PHE A 388 9.19 -26.29 -10.35
CA PHE A 388 8.40 -25.77 -9.23
C PHE A 388 6.98 -25.39 -9.64
N ILE A 389 6.79 -24.96 -10.90
CA ILE A 389 5.50 -24.51 -11.42
C ILE A 389 4.56 -25.68 -11.61
N ILE A 390 5.02 -26.80 -12.20
CA ILE A 390 4.20 -27.98 -12.46
C ILE A 390 3.62 -28.55 -11.14
N PRO A 391 4.40 -28.81 -10.08
CA PRO A 391 3.84 -29.23 -8.80
C PRO A 391 2.91 -28.19 -8.20
N SER A 392 3.22 -26.89 -8.33
CA SER A 392 2.33 -25.83 -7.82
C SER A 392 1.01 -25.76 -8.59
N ALA A 393 1.03 -26.04 -9.89
CA ALA A 393 -0.18 -26.13 -10.71
C ALA A 393 -1.07 -27.31 -10.29
N VAL A 394 -0.47 -28.47 -9.99
CA VAL A 394 -1.20 -29.64 -9.45
C VAL A 394 -1.82 -29.30 -8.11
N VAL A 395 -1.07 -28.73 -7.17
CA VAL A 395 -1.58 -28.31 -5.86
C VAL A 395 -2.67 -27.23 -6.00
N SER A 396 -2.51 -26.30 -6.94
CA SER A 396 -3.55 -25.30 -7.24
C SER A 396 -4.81 -25.96 -7.76
N TRP A 397 -4.67 -26.93 -8.67
CA TRP A 397 -5.79 -27.67 -9.26
C TRP A 397 -6.59 -28.43 -8.21
N THR A 398 -5.96 -29.08 -7.23
CA THR A 398 -6.68 -29.80 -6.16
C THR A 398 -7.56 -28.88 -5.28
N LYS A 399 -7.33 -27.57 -5.33
CA LYS A 399 -8.12 -26.56 -4.62
C LYS A 399 -9.26 -25.99 -5.47
N THR A 400 -9.35 -26.37 -6.75
CA THR A 400 -10.31 -25.81 -7.69
C THR A 400 -11.47 -26.75 -7.93
N PHE A 401 -12.64 -26.19 -8.20
CA PHE A 401 -13.84 -26.93 -8.61
C PHE A 401 -14.65 -26.08 -9.61
N SER A 402 -15.62 -26.71 -10.28
CA SER A 402 -16.58 -25.99 -11.12
C SER A 402 -17.98 -26.18 -10.55
N LYS A 403 -18.76 -25.11 -10.60
CA LYS A 403 -20.18 -25.11 -10.26
C LYS A 403 -20.89 -24.18 -11.22
N ASP A 404 -21.98 -24.63 -11.83
CA ASP A 404 -22.83 -23.85 -12.74
C ASP A 404 -22.02 -23.13 -13.85
N GLY A 405 -21.08 -23.86 -14.49
CA GLY A 405 -20.21 -23.32 -15.54
C GLY A 405 -19.07 -22.41 -15.07
N THR A 406 -19.06 -22.00 -13.80
CA THR A 406 -18.05 -21.10 -13.22
C THR A 406 -16.95 -21.88 -12.49
N ASN A 407 -15.70 -21.46 -12.67
CA ASN A 407 -14.56 -22.07 -11.96
C ASN A 407 -14.27 -21.31 -10.67
N TYR A 408 -14.03 -22.07 -9.61
CA TYR A 408 -13.72 -21.57 -8.27
C TYR A 408 -12.42 -22.14 -7.74
N THR A 409 -11.78 -21.42 -6.82
CA THR A 409 -10.65 -21.92 -6.03
C THR A 409 -10.87 -21.65 -4.55
N HIS A 410 -10.51 -22.62 -3.72
CA HIS A 410 -10.49 -22.43 -2.27
C HIS A 410 -9.33 -21.55 -1.85
N LEU A 411 -9.64 -20.51 -1.07
CA LEU A 411 -8.68 -19.63 -0.42
C LEU A 411 -8.59 -19.91 1.08
N THR A 412 -7.60 -19.35 1.74
CA THR A 412 -7.55 -19.30 3.21
C THR A 412 -8.78 -18.56 3.73
N GLY A 413 -9.55 -19.21 4.60
CA GLY A 413 -10.80 -18.68 5.15
C GLY A 413 -12.04 -18.91 4.28
N SER A 414 -11.94 -19.69 3.17
CA SER A 414 -13.10 -20.04 2.34
C SER A 414 -13.79 -21.35 2.77
N LYS A 415 -13.30 -21.98 3.83
CA LYS A 415 -13.95 -23.11 4.49
C LYS A 415 -14.43 -22.71 5.87
N ILE A 416 -15.40 -23.43 6.40
CA ILE A 416 -15.87 -23.23 7.77
C ILE A 416 -14.76 -23.61 8.75
N GLU A 417 -14.44 -22.70 9.65
CA GLU A 417 -13.41 -22.84 10.68
C GLU A 417 -14.00 -22.54 12.07
N LYS A 418 -13.35 -23.02 13.13
CA LYS A 418 -13.71 -22.67 14.51
C LYS A 418 -13.13 -21.29 14.88
N SER A 419 -13.91 -20.48 15.58
CA SER A 419 -13.43 -19.25 16.21
C SER A 419 -12.49 -19.55 17.38
N LYS A 420 -11.76 -18.55 17.86
CA LYS A 420 -10.87 -18.73 19.01
C LYS A 420 -11.66 -18.85 20.31
N ALA A 421 -11.15 -19.65 21.26
CA ALA A 421 -11.79 -19.81 22.56
C ALA A 421 -11.81 -18.48 23.35
N ASN A 422 -10.68 -17.75 23.34
CA ASN A 422 -10.51 -16.44 23.95
C ASN A 422 -10.86 -15.29 22.98
N ARG A 423 -11.92 -15.45 22.17
CA ARG A 423 -12.40 -14.39 21.28
C ARG A 423 -13.02 -13.26 22.07
N TYR A 424 -12.88 -12.06 21.54
CA TYR A 424 -13.40 -10.85 22.14
C TYR A 424 -14.94 -10.78 22.04
N ARG A 425 -15.63 -10.63 23.16
CA ARG A 425 -17.09 -10.60 23.23
C ARG A 425 -17.67 -9.23 23.63
N GLY A 426 -16.80 -8.28 24.06
CA GLY A 426 -17.23 -6.92 24.40
C GLY A 426 -17.61 -6.09 23.17
N ASP A 427 -17.91 -4.83 23.41
CA ASP A 427 -18.31 -3.89 22.37
C ASP A 427 -17.15 -3.56 21.42
N LEU A 428 -17.44 -3.63 20.12
CA LEU A 428 -16.45 -3.41 19.06
C LEU A 428 -16.81 -2.17 18.24
N PHE A 429 -15.86 -1.24 18.17
CA PHE A 429 -15.91 -0.04 17.33
C PHE A 429 -14.85 -0.13 16.25
N VAL A 430 -15.18 0.19 14.99
CA VAL A 430 -14.24 0.08 13.87
C VAL A 430 -14.07 1.43 13.21
N LEU A 431 -12.80 1.89 13.11
CA LEU A 431 -12.46 3.12 12.41
C LEU A 431 -12.01 2.78 10.98
N ILE A 432 -12.66 3.42 10.00
CA ILE A 432 -12.40 3.21 8.57
C ILE A 432 -12.21 4.55 7.85
N ASP A 433 -11.51 4.50 6.71
CA ASP A 433 -11.35 5.64 5.79
C ASP A 433 -11.15 5.16 4.34
N GLY A 434 -11.01 6.09 3.40
CA GLY A 434 -10.70 5.79 1.99
C GLY A 434 -9.40 4.99 1.75
N GLY A 435 -8.54 4.89 2.75
CA GLY A 435 -7.34 4.02 2.73
C GLY A 435 -7.59 2.60 3.24
N THR A 436 -8.78 2.28 3.74
CA THR A 436 -9.18 0.91 4.13
C THR A 436 -9.53 0.14 2.86
N PHE A 437 -8.63 -0.77 2.41
CA PHE A 437 -8.71 -1.34 1.07
C PHE A 437 -8.41 -2.85 1.06
N SER A 438 -8.91 -3.58 0.04
CA SER A 438 -8.61 -5.00 -0.18
C SER A 438 -8.97 -5.87 1.03
N ALA A 439 -8.05 -6.65 1.60
CA ALA A 439 -8.29 -7.51 2.77
C ALA A 439 -8.84 -6.75 3.98
N ALA A 440 -8.53 -5.45 4.12
CA ALA A 440 -9.10 -4.61 5.18
C ALA A 440 -10.59 -4.27 4.94
N SER A 441 -11.01 -4.13 3.67
CA SER A 441 -12.43 -3.98 3.34
C SER A 441 -13.19 -5.29 3.54
N LEU A 442 -12.59 -6.46 3.24
CA LEU A 442 -13.23 -7.76 3.46
C LEU A 442 -13.59 -7.99 4.94
N ILE A 443 -12.67 -7.67 5.88
CA ILE A 443 -13.00 -7.79 7.30
C ILE A 443 -14.00 -6.73 7.74
N ALA A 444 -13.89 -5.49 7.23
CA ALA A 444 -14.86 -4.44 7.50
C ALA A 444 -16.27 -4.87 7.05
N THR A 445 -16.42 -5.41 5.84
CA THR A 445 -17.71 -5.94 5.35
C THR A 445 -18.26 -7.03 6.26
N ASN A 446 -17.45 -8.04 6.60
CA ASN A 446 -17.92 -9.14 7.43
C ASN A 446 -18.36 -8.69 8.83
N LEU A 447 -17.63 -7.75 9.45
CA LEU A 447 -18.01 -7.18 10.74
C LEU A 447 -19.26 -6.28 10.65
N LYS A 448 -19.40 -5.51 9.56
CA LYS A 448 -20.53 -4.60 9.35
C LYS A 448 -21.83 -5.36 9.07
N VAL A 449 -21.82 -6.24 8.05
CA VAL A 449 -22.99 -7.02 7.65
C VAL A 449 -23.37 -8.04 8.73
N GLY A 450 -22.39 -8.63 9.41
CA GLY A 450 -22.59 -9.49 10.58
C GLY A 450 -23.06 -8.74 11.83
N LYS A 451 -23.26 -7.41 11.78
CA LYS A 451 -23.71 -6.56 12.90
C LYS A 451 -22.83 -6.69 14.16
N ARG A 452 -21.54 -7.00 13.97
CA ARG A 452 -20.59 -7.22 15.08
C ARG A 452 -20.03 -5.93 15.66
N ALA A 453 -20.05 -4.84 14.90
CA ALA A 453 -19.37 -3.60 15.28
C ALA A 453 -20.12 -2.35 14.80
N VAL A 454 -19.87 -1.22 15.47
CA VAL A 454 -20.27 0.11 15.05
C VAL A 454 -19.11 0.78 14.32
N PHE A 455 -19.36 1.38 13.15
CA PHE A 455 -18.36 1.91 12.26
C PHE A 455 -18.30 3.43 12.25
N PHE A 456 -17.10 3.99 12.29
CA PHE A 456 -16.84 5.43 12.33
C PHE A 456 -15.82 5.83 11.25
N GLY A 457 -16.00 7.04 10.69
CA GLY A 457 -15.04 7.65 9.77
C GLY A 457 -15.60 7.89 8.38
N GLU A 458 -14.90 7.43 7.35
CA GLU A 458 -15.25 7.62 5.94
C GLU A 458 -15.55 6.27 5.27
N GLU A 459 -16.24 6.28 4.12
CA GLU A 459 -16.41 5.09 3.26
C GLU A 459 -15.07 4.42 2.96
N THR A 460 -15.00 3.08 3.06
CA THR A 460 -13.76 2.34 2.72
C THR A 460 -13.41 2.49 1.24
N GLY A 461 -12.12 2.50 0.93
CA GLY A 461 -11.64 2.57 -0.45
C GLY A 461 -11.80 1.29 -1.26
N GLY A 462 -11.90 0.13 -0.61
CA GLY A 462 -12.26 -1.11 -1.27
C GLY A 462 -13.75 -1.37 -1.23
N ALA A 463 -14.32 -2.00 -2.27
CA ALA A 463 -15.74 -2.31 -2.33
C ALA A 463 -16.16 -3.30 -1.23
N ALA A 464 -17.36 -3.09 -0.69
CA ALA A 464 -17.97 -3.99 0.27
C ALA A 464 -18.32 -5.36 -0.34
N SER A 465 -18.61 -5.41 -1.65
CA SER A 465 -18.93 -6.64 -2.37
C SER A 465 -17.73 -7.54 -2.65
N GLY A 466 -16.48 -7.04 -2.50
CA GLY A 466 -15.27 -7.80 -2.76
C GLY A 466 -14.27 -7.06 -3.66
N THR A 467 -13.25 -7.77 -4.14
CA THR A 467 -12.17 -7.21 -4.95
C THR A 467 -11.54 -8.26 -5.85
N VAL A 468 -11.15 -7.88 -7.06
CA VAL A 468 -10.38 -8.78 -7.94
C VAL A 468 -8.89 -8.66 -7.59
N ALA A 469 -8.39 -9.68 -6.90
CA ALA A 469 -7.05 -9.70 -6.28
C ALA A 469 -6.42 -11.10 -6.31
N GLY A 470 -5.93 -11.58 -5.17
CA GLY A 470 -5.35 -12.91 -4.95
C GLY A 470 -3.97 -13.05 -5.59
N VAL A 471 -3.92 -13.58 -6.81
CA VAL A 471 -2.70 -13.61 -7.64
C VAL A 471 -2.64 -12.35 -8.49
N LEU A 472 -1.52 -11.63 -8.42
CA LEU A 472 -1.32 -10.32 -9.04
C LEU A 472 -0.10 -10.34 -10.00
N PRO A 473 -0.22 -10.91 -11.21
CA PRO A 473 0.88 -10.88 -12.16
C PRO A 473 1.23 -9.45 -12.56
N VAL A 474 2.48 -9.24 -12.90
CA VAL A 474 2.96 -8.00 -13.50
C VAL A 474 3.44 -8.31 -14.92
N LEU A 475 2.63 -7.97 -15.90
CA LEU A 475 2.98 -8.13 -17.31
C LEU A 475 3.76 -6.90 -17.79
N LYS A 476 4.86 -7.14 -18.50
CA LYS A 476 5.60 -6.10 -19.21
C LYS A 476 5.06 -6.04 -20.64
N LEU A 477 4.63 -4.88 -21.08
CA LEU A 477 4.17 -4.68 -22.45
C LEU A 477 5.34 -4.84 -23.43
N PRO A 478 5.11 -5.45 -24.60
CA PRO A 478 6.17 -5.83 -25.54
C PRO A 478 7.02 -4.65 -26.00
N ASN A 479 6.40 -3.54 -26.35
CA ASN A 479 7.05 -2.39 -27.01
C ASN A 479 7.33 -1.24 -26.04
N SER A 480 6.32 -0.76 -25.32
CA SER A 480 6.46 0.36 -24.39
C SER A 480 7.18 0.00 -23.10
N HIS A 481 7.32 -1.28 -22.80
CA HIS A 481 7.89 -1.79 -21.57
C HIS A 481 7.17 -1.33 -20.29
N LEU A 482 5.98 -0.76 -20.41
CA LEU A 482 5.10 -0.44 -19.30
C LEU A 482 4.75 -1.70 -18.51
N ARG A 483 4.56 -1.55 -17.20
CA ARG A 483 4.27 -2.66 -16.30
C ARG A 483 2.80 -2.61 -15.89
N TRP A 484 2.05 -3.60 -16.35
CA TRP A 484 0.63 -3.74 -16.08
C TRP A 484 0.39 -4.86 -15.07
N ARG A 485 -0.33 -4.54 -14.00
CA ARG A 485 -0.70 -5.45 -12.93
C ARG A 485 -2.21 -5.47 -12.77
N PHE A 486 -2.79 -6.66 -12.54
CA PHE A 486 -4.21 -6.85 -12.23
C PHE A 486 -4.43 -8.15 -11.46
N GLY A 487 -5.64 -8.33 -10.88
CA GLY A 487 -6.00 -9.53 -10.13
C GLY A 487 -6.48 -10.66 -11.03
N LEU A 488 -6.23 -11.90 -10.60
CA LEU A 488 -6.67 -13.13 -11.28
C LEU A 488 -7.74 -13.91 -10.52
N MET A 489 -8.19 -13.41 -9.37
CA MET A 489 -9.19 -14.03 -8.52
C MET A 489 -10.21 -12.98 -8.08
N ASP A 490 -11.51 -13.24 -8.30
CA ASP A 490 -12.55 -12.44 -7.69
C ASP A 490 -12.82 -12.97 -6.27
N VAL A 491 -12.42 -12.17 -5.28
CA VAL A 491 -12.43 -12.50 -3.85
C VAL A 491 -13.56 -11.76 -3.18
N LYS A 492 -14.60 -12.50 -2.75
CA LYS A 492 -15.78 -11.95 -2.08
C LYS A 492 -15.75 -12.24 -0.58
N PRO A 493 -16.25 -11.31 0.27
CA PRO A 493 -16.45 -11.60 1.69
C PRO A 493 -17.47 -12.73 1.86
N TYR A 494 -17.54 -13.32 3.05
CA TYR A 494 -18.54 -14.36 3.33
C TYR A 494 -19.96 -13.82 3.18
N TYR A 495 -20.25 -12.66 3.76
CA TYR A 495 -21.55 -12.04 3.65
C TYR A 495 -21.76 -11.39 2.28
N HIS A 496 -22.92 -11.63 1.71
CA HIS A 496 -23.31 -11.00 0.44
C HIS A 496 -23.72 -9.55 0.67
N VAL A 497 -23.30 -8.66 -0.25
CA VAL A 497 -23.66 -7.24 -0.27
C VAL A 497 -24.32 -6.93 -1.61
N ASN A 498 -25.54 -6.40 -1.57
CA ASN A 498 -26.32 -6.12 -2.78
C ASN A 498 -25.86 -4.86 -3.52
N GLU A 499 -25.28 -3.88 -2.81
CA GLU A 499 -24.74 -2.66 -3.43
C GLU A 499 -23.36 -2.92 -4.04
N ALA A 500 -23.34 -3.23 -5.33
CA ALA A 500 -22.08 -3.39 -6.05
C ALA A 500 -21.37 -2.04 -6.24
N GLY A 501 -20.05 -2.04 -5.99
CA GLY A 501 -19.20 -0.91 -6.32
C GLY A 501 -19.17 0.24 -5.32
N ARG A 502 -19.77 0.09 -4.13
CA ARG A 502 -19.61 1.00 -2.99
C ARG A 502 -18.75 0.35 -1.92
N GLY A 503 -18.01 1.16 -1.18
CA GLY A 503 -17.27 0.72 0.00
C GLY A 503 -18.18 0.42 1.19
N VAL A 504 -17.59 -0.01 2.30
CA VAL A 504 -18.31 -0.12 3.58
C VAL A 504 -18.55 1.28 4.10
N MET A 505 -19.84 1.65 4.26
CA MET A 505 -20.23 2.93 4.81
C MET A 505 -20.13 2.92 6.34
N PRO A 506 -19.60 3.98 6.97
CA PRO A 506 -19.63 4.10 8.42
C PRO A 506 -21.07 4.32 8.93
N ASP A 507 -21.35 3.96 10.18
CA ASP A 507 -22.60 4.31 10.86
C ASP A 507 -22.61 5.78 11.25
N ILE A 508 -21.42 6.30 11.61
CA ILE A 508 -21.21 7.69 11.98
C ILE A 508 -20.09 8.24 11.08
N SER A 509 -20.50 9.08 10.13
CA SER A 509 -19.57 9.69 9.18
C SER A 509 -18.83 10.86 9.84
N ILE A 510 -17.50 10.81 9.81
CA ILE A 510 -16.63 11.86 10.35
C ILE A 510 -15.41 11.97 9.43
N VAL A 511 -15.24 13.14 8.83
CA VAL A 511 -14.08 13.46 7.99
C VAL A 511 -13.09 14.29 8.81
N ARG A 512 -11.83 13.87 8.84
CA ARG A 512 -10.76 14.63 9.47
C ARG A 512 -10.38 15.81 8.58
N ASN A 513 -10.51 17.01 9.09
CA ASN A 513 -10.15 18.23 8.36
C ASN A 513 -8.70 18.66 8.61
N VAL A 514 -8.26 19.69 7.87
CA VAL A 514 -6.88 20.22 7.96
C VAL A 514 -6.56 20.75 9.35
N ASP A 515 -7.51 21.42 10.01
CA ASP A 515 -7.32 21.94 11.36
C ASP A 515 -7.07 20.82 12.38
N ASP A 516 -7.74 19.68 12.22
CA ASP A 516 -7.50 18.50 13.05
C ASP A 516 -6.09 17.94 12.82
N VAL A 517 -5.64 17.93 11.55
CA VAL A 517 -4.27 17.50 11.20
C VAL A 517 -3.24 18.41 11.84
N VAL A 518 -3.43 19.73 11.77
CA VAL A 518 -2.54 20.75 12.35
C VAL A 518 -2.47 20.64 13.87
N LYS A 519 -3.62 20.45 14.52
CA LYS A 519 -3.74 20.35 15.97
C LYS A 519 -3.38 18.96 16.50
N GLY A 520 -3.07 18.00 15.60
CA GLY A 520 -2.82 16.59 15.97
C GLY A 520 -4.03 15.90 16.61
N LYS A 521 -5.25 16.39 16.33
CA LYS A 521 -6.50 15.82 16.83
C LYS A 521 -6.95 14.63 15.99
N ASP A 522 -7.69 13.74 16.62
CA ASP A 522 -8.34 12.60 15.97
C ASP A 522 -9.84 12.62 16.28
N PRO A 523 -10.63 13.43 15.53
CA PRO A 523 -12.05 13.62 15.83
C PRO A 523 -12.84 12.30 15.73
N VAL A 524 -12.38 11.34 14.92
CA VAL A 524 -13.01 10.02 14.79
C VAL A 524 -12.83 9.22 16.08
N LEU A 525 -11.60 9.14 16.60
CA LEU A 525 -11.30 8.48 17.88
C LEU A 525 -11.98 9.20 19.06
N ASP A 526 -11.91 10.53 19.07
CA ASP A 526 -12.53 11.36 20.13
C ASP A 526 -14.04 11.12 20.21
N GLN A 527 -14.72 10.97 19.07
CA GLN A 527 -16.18 10.69 19.03
C GLN A 527 -16.50 9.31 19.60
N VAL A 528 -15.69 8.27 19.26
CA VAL A 528 -15.86 6.93 19.85
C VAL A 528 -15.69 6.98 21.36
N LEU A 529 -14.63 7.61 21.84
CA LEU A 529 -14.37 7.75 23.29
C LEU A 529 -15.48 8.53 24.02
N LYS A 530 -16.08 9.53 23.34
CA LYS A 530 -17.23 10.27 23.88
C LYS A 530 -18.49 9.41 23.99
N ILE A 531 -18.73 8.52 23.04
CA ILE A 531 -19.86 7.58 23.09
C ILE A 531 -19.67 6.56 24.20
N ILE A 532 -18.49 5.94 24.29
CA ILE A 532 -18.16 4.97 25.34
C ILE A 532 -18.36 5.56 26.75
N LYS A 533 -17.94 6.80 26.96
CA LYS A 533 -18.10 7.48 28.27
C LYS A 533 -19.56 7.80 28.65
N ARG A 534 -20.50 7.69 27.72
CA ARG A 534 -21.92 7.93 27.97
C ARG A 534 -22.71 6.64 28.23
N GLN A 535 -22.11 5.49 27.92
CA GLN A 535 -22.60 4.16 28.28
C GLN A 535 -22.21 3.79 29.71
#